data_fb7e5b4e232bcd0399ad5df018b93904
#
_entry.id   fb7e5b4e232bcd0399ad5df018b93904
#
_cell.length_a   1.000
_cell.length_b   1.000
_cell.length_c   1.000
_cell.angle_alpha   90.00
_cell.angle_beta   90.00
_cell.angle_gamma   90.00
#
_symmetry.space_group_name_H-M   'P 1'
#
loop_
_entity.id
_entity.type
_entity.pdbx_description
1 polymer ?
#
loop_
_entity_poly.entity_id
_entity_poly.type
_entity_poly.pdbx_seq_one_letter_code
_entity_poly.pdbx_strand_id
1 'polypeptide(L)'
;MTTTTEFQLVDINKLVPYANNARTHNKEQLLKLRSSLREFGFVNPVIIDREYNVLAGHGRIMAAKEEGIAEVPCVYADHLTEAQKKAYILADNRMALDAGWDDELLSVEMQELQELGFDLGLTGFDESEIADLFDINSDEAKQDDFDVDAELEKPCKSKTGDIWHLGKHTVICGDSTLPETYTALLGDTKVNLAVSYTHLRAHETAAN
;
A
#
# COMPACT_ATOMS: atom_id res chain seq x y z
N MET A 1 12.05 17.42 26.95
CA MET A 1 11.72 16.59 28.12
C MET A 1 11.58 15.16 27.63
N THR A 2 12.54 14.31 27.96
CA THR A 2 12.50 12.88 27.67
C THR A 2 11.53 12.25 28.69
N THR A 3 10.29 12.06 28.29
CA THR A 3 9.34 11.28 29.08
C THR A 3 9.71 9.82 28.88
N THR A 4 10.28 9.20 29.91
CA THR A 4 10.49 7.74 29.93
C THR A 4 9.09 7.12 30.01
N THR A 5 8.66 6.53 28.92
CA THR A 5 7.36 5.86 28.86
C THR A 5 7.51 4.52 29.55
N GLU A 6 6.97 4.38 30.77
CA GLU A 6 6.96 3.12 31.50
C GLU A 6 5.88 2.19 30.91
N PHE A 7 6.31 0.98 30.64
CA PHE A 7 5.47 -0.12 30.22
C PHE A 7 5.02 -0.91 31.45
N GLN A 8 3.72 -1.10 31.61
CA GLN A 8 3.15 -1.83 32.74
C GLN A 8 2.11 -2.85 32.27
N LEU A 9 2.08 -4.01 32.93
CA LEU A 9 0.96 -4.95 32.80
C LEU A 9 -0.20 -4.48 33.68
N VAL A 10 -1.36 -4.36 33.08
CA VAL A 10 -2.59 -3.90 33.75
C VAL A 10 -3.68 -4.94 33.55
N ASP A 11 -4.39 -5.25 34.65
CA ASP A 11 -5.58 -6.11 34.60
C ASP A 11 -6.60 -5.53 33.61
N ILE A 12 -6.97 -6.32 32.62
CA ILE A 12 -7.85 -5.92 31.51
C ILE A 12 -9.24 -5.44 32.00
N ASN A 13 -9.67 -5.90 33.20
CA ASN A 13 -10.94 -5.52 33.79
C ASN A 13 -10.91 -4.12 34.43
N LYS A 14 -9.72 -3.58 34.68
CA LYS A 14 -9.57 -2.20 35.18
C LYS A 14 -9.66 -1.18 34.03
N LEU A 15 -9.48 -1.61 32.80
CA LEU A 15 -9.48 -0.72 31.64
C LEU A 15 -10.90 -0.21 31.35
N VAL A 16 -11.03 1.11 31.25
CA VAL A 16 -12.28 1.80 30.94
C VAL A 16 -12.28 2.23 29.46
N PRO A 17 -13.08 1.58 28.61
CA PRO A 17 -13.19 2.00 27.22
C PRO A 17 -13.73 3.43 27.11
N TYR A 18 -13.19 4.21 26.19
CA TYR A 18 -13.70 5.56 25.96
C TYR A 18 -15.13 5.50 25.36
N ALA A 19 -16.11 6.03 26.11
CA ALA A 19 -17.54 5.91 25.80
C ALA A 19 -17.91 6.54 24.43
N ASN A 20 -17.20 7.61 24.02
CA ASN A 20 -17.44 8.32 22.74
C ASN A 20 -16.45 7.89 21.66
N ASN A 21 -15.95 6.64 21.71
CA ASN A 21 -15.09 6.14 20.64
C ASN A 21 -15.89 6.03 19.34
N ALA A 22 -15.54 6.87 18.35
CA ALA A 22 -16.20 6.89 17.06
C ALA A 22 -15.81 5.70 16.15
N ARG A 23 -14.72 4.98 16.48
CA ARG A 23 -14.25 3.83 15.71
C ARG A 23 -15.05 2.58 16.08
N THR A 24 -15.65 1.96 15.07
CA THR A 24 -16.35 0.68 15.20
C THR A 24 -15.42 -0.47 14.80
N HIS A 25 -15.59 -1.61 15.45
CA HIS A 25 -14.87 -2.84 15.15
C HIS A 25 -15.86 -3.92 14.72
N ASN A 26 -15.75 -4.39 13.47
CA ASN A 26 -16.56 -5.49 12.98
C ASN A 26 -16.02 -6.85 13.46
N LYS A 27 -16.81 -7.91 13.29
CA LYS A 27 -16.44 -9.27 13.74
C LYS A 27 -15.19 -9.80 13.03
N GLU A 28 -15.06 -9.50 11.75
CA GLU A 28 -13.92 -9.94 10.94
C GLU A 28 -12.63 -9.34 11.42
N GLN A 29 -12.60 -8.02 11.66
CA GLN A 29 -11.44 -7.34 12.23
C GLN A 29 -11.06 -7.90 13.61
N LEU A 30 -12.06 -8.22 14.46
CA LEU A 30 -11.79 -8.83 15.75
C LEU A 30 -11.17 -10.21 15.60
N LEU A 31 -11.62 -11.02 14.65
CA LEU A 31 -11.00 -12.32 14.36
C LEU A 31 -9.53 -12.17 13.91
N LYS A 32 -9.24 -11.24 13.01
CA LYS A 32 -7.87 -10.93 12.59
C LYS A 32 -6.99 -10.49 13.77
N LEU A 33 -7.51 -9.60 14.65
CA LEU A 33 -6.79 -9.18 15.85
C LEU A 33 -6.55 -10.34 16.85
N ARG A 34 -7.52 -11.24 17.02
CA ARG A 34 -7.37 -12.43 17.88
C ARG A 34 -6.30 -13.37 17.34
N SER A 35 -6.31 -13.66 16.04
CA SER A 35 -5.28 -14.49 15.41
C SER A 35 -3.89 -13.87 15.56
N SER A 36 -3.76 -12.56 15.37
CA SER A 36 -2.53 -11.82 15.60
C SER A 36 -2.05 -11.91 17.07
N LEU A 37 -2.96 -11.78 18.03
CA LEU A 37 -2.62 -11.92 19.45
C LEU A 37 -2.16 -13.33 19.84
N ARG A 38 -2.71 -14.37 19.21
CA ARG A 38 -2.28 -15.75 19.44
C ARG A 38 -0.91 -16.03 18.88
N GLU A 39 -0.60 -15.52 17.69
CA GLU A 39 0.66 -15.76 16.99
C GLU A 39 1.80 -14.92 17.54
N PHE A 40 1.60 -13.61 17.61
CA PHE A 40 2.66 -12.65 17.94
C PHE A 40 2.65 -12.22 19.41
N GLY A 41 1.60 -12.57 20.15
CA GLY A 41 1.37 -12.03 21.49
C GLY A 41 0.92 -10.56 21.46
N PHE A 42 0.96 -9.90 22.61
CA PHE A 42 0.55 -8.51 22.75
C PHE A 42 1.75 -7.58 22.54
N VAL A 43 2.22 -7.45 21.28
CA VAL A 43 3.44 -6.69 20.93
C VAL A 43 3.22 -5.18 20.99
N ASN A 44 2.03 -4.70 20.59
CA ASN A 44 1.74 -3.26 20.51
C ASN A 44 0.87 -2.84 21.71
N PRO A 45 1.39 -2.06 22.69
CA PRO A 45 0.71 -1.77 23.93
C PRO A 45 -0.55 -0.92 23.75
N VAL A 46 -1.42 -0.95 24.78
CA VAL A 46 -2.58 -0.07 24.91
C VAL A 46 -2.13 1.25 25.52
N ILE A 47 -2.65 2.36 25.03
CA ILE A 47 -2.38 3.69 25.62
C ILE A 47 -3.54 4.07 26.52
N ILE A 48 -3.21 4.39 27.78
CA ILE A 48 -4.17 4.71 28.83
C ILE A 48 -3.77 6.00 29.58
N ASP A 49 -4.71 6.53 30.35
CA ASP A 49 -4.42 7.53 31.36
C ASP A 49 -4.37 6.93 32.79
N ARG A 50 -4.15 7.76 33.81
CA ARG A 50 -4.05 7.33 35.22
C ARG A 50 -5.33 6.74 35.76
N GLU A 51 -6.46 7.14 35.24
CA GLU A 51 -7.78 6.63 35.58
C GLU A 51 -8.16 5.36 34.81
N TYR A 52 -7.17 4.76 34.08
CA TYR A 52 -7.31 3.60 33.21
C TYR A 52 -8.23 3.81 32.00
N ASN A 53 -8.54 5.06 31.64
CA ASN A 53 -9.29 5.32 30.43
C ASN A 53 -8.42 4.98 29.19
N VAL A 54 -8.99 4.23 28.28
CA VAL A 54 -8.32 3.79 27.06
C VAL A 54 -8.31 4.92 26.03
N LEU A 55 -7.13 5.34 25.61
CA LEU A 55 -6.93 6.35 24.57
C LEU A 55 -6.69 5.70 23.20
N ALA A 56 -5.95 4.57 23.14
CA ALA A 56 -5.71 3.81 21.92
C ALA A 56 -5.64 2.30 22.20
N GLY A 57 -6.06 1.48 21.23
CA GLY A 57 -6.02 0.02 21.34
C GLY A 57 -7.34 -0.66 21.73
N HIS A 58 -8.48 -0.01 21.57
CA HIS A 58 -9.80 -0.57 21.91
C HIS A 58 -10.08 -1.93 21.27
N GLY A 59 -9.77 -2.10 19.96
CA GLY A 59 -9.96 -3.38 19.28
C GLY A 59 -9.10 -4.49 19.86
N ARG A 60 -7.83 -4.18 20.23
CA ARG A 60 -6.93 -5.16 20.88
C ARG A 60 -7.43 -5.59 22.25
N ILE A 61 -8.00 -4.68 23.05
CA ILE A 61 -8.63 -5.02 24.33
C ILE A 61 -9.82 -5.94 24.12
N MET A 62 -10.68 -5.66 23.13
CA MET A 62 -11.82 -6.52 22.81
C MET A 62 -11.36 -7.93 22.42
N ALA A 63 -10.39 -8.03 21.51
CA ALA A 63 -9.80 -9.30 21.10
C ALA A 63 -9.15 -10.05 22.27
N ALA A 64 -8.40 -9.34 23.13
CA ALA A 64 -7.74 -9.92 24.30
C ALA A 64 -8.75 -10.46 25.33
N LYS A 65 -9.87 -9.77 25.53
CA LYS A 65 -10.96 -10.26 26.40
C LYS A 65 -11.56 -11.57 25.86
N GLU A 66 -11.79 -11.67 24.56
CA GLU A 66 -12.28 -12.90 23.93
C GLU A 66 -11.28 -14.05 23.98
N GLU A 67 -9.96 -13.73 23.99
CA GLU A 67 -8.90 -14.72 24.17
C GLU A 67 -8.63 -15.09 25.64
N GLY A 68 -9.32 -14.45 26.59
CA GLY A 68 -9.15 -14.73 28.03
C GLY A 68 -7.83 -14.20 28.60
N ILE A 69 -7.21 -13.20 27.95
CA ILE A 69 -5.99 -12.55 28.45
C ILE A 69 -6.33 -11.69 29.65
N ALA A 70 -5.74 -12.00 30.82
CA ALA A 70 -6.05 -11.34 32.08
C ALA A 70 -5.37 -9.98 32.23
N GLU A 71 -4.13 -9.85 31.74
CA GLU A 71 -3.31 -8.64 31.84
C GLU A 71 -2.80 -8.23 30.47
N VAL A 72 -2.83 -6.95 30.20
CA VAL A 72 -2.36 -6.39 28.91
C VAL A 72 -1.31 -5.32 29.14
N PRO A 73 -0.34 -5.20 28.22
CA PRO A 73 0.69 -4.18 28.30
C PRO A 73 0.11 -2.81 28.01
N CYS A 74 0.35 -1.87 28.92
CA CYS A 74 -0.15 -0.51 28.84
C CYS A 74 0.98 0.51 28.94
N VAL A 75 0.76 1.63 28.29
CA VAL A 75 1.61 2.82 28.35
C VAL A 75 0.76 3.99 28.84
N TYR A 76 1.26 4.74 29.83
CA TYR A 76 0.56 5.88 30.38
C TYR A 76 0.87 7.17 29.61
N ALA A 77 -0.18 7.86 29.14
CA ALA A 77 -0.08 9.16 28.48
C ALA A 77 -0.48 10.32 29.41
N ASP A 78 0.17 10.37 30.60
CA ASP A 78 -0.17 11.29 31.70
C ASP A 78 0.13 12.76 31.41
N HIS A 79 0.95 13.03 30.41
CA HIS A 79 1.34 14.37 29.99
C HIS A 79 0.29 15.10 29.17
N LEU A 80 -0.78 14.39 28.75
CA LEU A 80 -1.82 14.95 27.90
C LEU A 80 -2.92 15.62 28.74
N THR A 81 -3.30 16.83 28.34
CA THR A 81 -4.52 17.47 28.87
C THR A 81 -5.78 16.78 28.34
N GLU A 82 -6.94 16.99 28.97
CA GLU A 82 -8.21 16.39 28.54
C GLU A 82 -8.56 16.69 27.07
N ALA A 83 -8.28 17.91 26.61
CA ALA A 83 -8.47 18.27 25.20
C ALA A 83 -7.53 17.50 24.27
N GLN A 84 -6.25 17.33 24.69
CA GLN A 84 -5.26 16.56 23.93
C GLN A 84 -5.59 15.06 23.90
N LYS A 85 -6.10 14.47 24.99
CA LYS A 85 -6.56 13.07 25.01
C LYS A 85 -7.65 12.84 23.96
N LYS A 86 -8.67 13.71 23.91
CA LYS A 86 -9.75 13.62 22.92
C LYS A 86 -9.24 13.78 21.49
N ALA A 87 -8.38 14.76 21.27
CA ALA A 87 -7.76 14.99 19.96
C ALA A 87 -6.89 13.81 19.52
N TYR A 88 -6.13 13.22 20.47
CA TYR A 88 -5.26 12.07 20.21
C TYR A 88 -6.07 10.83 19.79
N ILE A 89 -7.18 10.52 20.48
CA ILE A 89 -8.07 9.40 20.11
C ILE A 89 -8.55 9.53 18.66
N LEU A 90 -8.93 10.73 18.23
CA LEU A 90 -9.37 10.98 16.86
C LEU A 90 -8.20 10.89 15.85
N ALA A 91 -7.06 11.49 16.19
CA ALA A 91 -5.87 11.51 15.34
C ALA A 91 -5.30 10.11 15.13
N ASP A 92 -5.15 9.30 16.18
CA ASP A 92 -4.68 7.91 16.11
C ASP A 92 -5.55 7.06 15.17
N ASN A 93 -6.88 7.20 15.32
CA ASN A 93 -7.82 6.49 14.46
C ASN A 93 -7.76 6.97 12.99
N ARG A 94 -7.54 8.27 12.75
CA ARG A 94 -7.55 8.85 11.41
C ARG A 94 -6.25 8.55 10.65
N MET A 95 -5.10 8.75 11.30
CA MET A 95 -3.79 8.53 10.67
C MET A 95 -3.60 7.09 10.18
N ALA A 96 -4.18 6.10 10.88
CA ALA A 96 -4.15 4.71 10.44
C ALA A 96 -4.90 4.45 9.11
N LEU A 97 -5.81 5.35 8.70
CA LEU A 97 -6.56 5.25 7.45
C LEU A 97 -5.88 6.00 6.29
N ASP A 98 -4.94 6.89 6.58
CA ASP A 98 -4.28 7.72 5.56
C ASP A 98 -3.01 7.04 4.98
N ALA A 99 -2.55 5.95 5.59
CA ALA A 99 -1.43 5.15 5.09
C ALA A 99 -1.90 4.24 3.95
N GLY A 100 -1.06 4.11 2.92
CA GLY A 100 -1.21 3.15 1.83
C GLY A 100 -0.08 2.12 1.83
N TRP A 101 -0.10 1.22 0.86
CA TRP A 101 0.92 0.22 0.61
C TRP A 101 1.66 0.53 -0.69
N ASP A 102 2.92 0.17 -0.75
CA ASP A 102 3.68 -0.01 -1.98
C ASP A 102 3.47 -1.48 -2.38
N ASP A 103 2.62 -1.69 -3.37
CA ASP A 103 2.15 -3.03 -3.72
C ASP A 103 3.28 -3.91 -4.28
N GLU A 104 4.28 -3.32 -4.95
CA GLU A 104 5.44 -4.05 -5.45
C GLU A 104 6.31 -4.58 -4.30
N LEU A 105 6.63 -3.73 -3.32
CA LEU A 105 7.39 -4.13 -2.13
C LEU A 105 6.59 -5.10 -1.26
N LEU A 106 5.29 -4.85 -1.10
CA LEU A 106 4.41 -5.71 -0.32
C LEU A 106 4.33 -7.12 -0.91
N SER A 107 4.27 -7.24 -2.23
CA SER A 107 4.25 -8.53 -2.91
C SER A 107 5.54 -9.31 -2.69
N VAL A 108 6.72 -8.65 -2.71
CA VAL A 108 8.01 -9.28 -2.41
C VAL A 108 8.03 -9.83 -0.98
N GLU A 109 7.64 -9.02 0.01
CA GLU A 109 7.58 -9.43 1.42
C GLU A 109 6.62 -10.61 1.64
N MET A 110 5.46 -10.61 0.95
CA MET A 110 4.51 -11.72 1.01
C MET A 110 5.08 -13.01 0.41
N GLN A 111 5.84 -12.93 -0.68
CA GLN A 111 6.51 -14.07 -1.28
C GLN A 111 7.58 -14.64 -0.34
N GLU A 112 8.41 -13.79 0.27
CA GLU A 112 9.41 -14.22 1.24
C GLU A 112 8.77 -14.92 2.45
N LEU A 113 7.66 -14.40 2.97
CA LEU A 113 6.91 -15.06 4.05
C LEU A 113 6.37 -16.42 3.63
N GLN A 114 5.86 -16.55 2.40
CA GLN A 114 5.39 -17.81 1.84
C GLN A 114 6.52 -18.85 1.71
N GLU A 115 7.70 -18.42 1.24
CA GLU A 115 8.90 -19.27 1.13
C GLU A 115 9.38 -19.76 2.50
N LEU A 116 9.23 -18.92 3.54
CA LEU A 116 9.51 -19.29 4.93
C LEU A 116 8.44 -20.23 5.53
N GLY A 117 7.36 -20.52 4.80
CA GLY A 117 6.27 -21.37 5.24
C GLY A 117 5.34 -20.70 6.25
N PHE A 118 5.32 -19.36 6.30
CA PHE A 118 4.46 -18.61 7.20
C PHE A 118 3.02 -18.54 6.66
N ASP A 119 2.04 -18.58 7.55
CA ASP A 119 0.62 -18.41 7.19
C ASP A 119 0.30 -16.95 6.87
N LEU A 120 0.15 -16.64 5.59
CA LEU A 120 -0.11 -15.27 5.12
C LEU A 120 -1.44 -14.69 5.63
N GLY A 121 -2.42 -15.54 5.99
CA GLY A 121 -3.67 -15.07 6.59
C GLY A 121 -3.47 -14.35 7.94
N LEU A 122 -2.31 -14.56 8.61
CA LEU A 122 -1.94 -13.87 9.85
C LEU A 122 -1.42 -12.46 9.65
N THR A 123 -1.11 -12.06 8.40
CA THR A 123 -0.67 -10.70 8.06
C THR A 123 -1.80 -9.68 8.12
N GLY A 124 -3.05 -10.16 8.13
CA GLY A 124 -4.26 -9.32 8.18
C GLY A 124 -4.89 -9.03 6.80
N PHE A 125 -4.20 -9.38 5.71
CA PHE A 125 -4.78 -9.36 4.36
C PHE A 125 -5.75 -10.54 4.20
N ASP A 126 -6.77 -10.39 3.37
CA ASP A 126 -7.65 -11.49 3.01
C ASP A 126 -7.12 -12.29 1.79
N GLU A 127 -7.73 -13.43 1.52
CA GLU A 127 -7.27 -14.33 0.45
C GLU A 127 -7.31 -13.67 -0.94
N SER A 128 -8.26 -12.76 -1.20
CA SER A 128 -8.35 -12.06 -2.47
C SER A 128 -7.28 -10.96 -2.58
N GLU A 129 -7.02 -10.22 -1.50
CA GLU A 129 -5.94 -9.22 -1.45
C GLU A 129 -4.57 -9.89 -1.68
N ILE A 130 -4.34 -11.06 -1.06
CA ILE A 130 -3.10 -11.82 -1.24
C ILE A 130 -2.97 -12.34 -2.68
N ALA A 131 -4.05 -12.84 -3.27
CA ALA A 131 -4.05 -13.30 -4.66
C ALA A 131 -3.74 -12.15 -5.63
N ASP A 132 -4.37 -10.99 -5.45
CA ASP A 132 -4.14 -9.80 -6.27
C ASP A 132 -2.67 -9.34 -6.19
N LEU A 133 -2.05 -9.39 -4.99
CA LEU A 133 -0.63 -9.05 -4.79
C LEU A 133 0.32 -10.01 -5.53
N PHE A 134 -0.01 -11.30 -5.59
CA PHE A 134 0.80 -12.25 -6.34
C PHE A 134 0.60 -12.14 -7.86
N ASP A 135 -0.59 -11.73 -8.31
CA ASP A 135 -0.85 -11.47 -9.72
C ASP A 135 -0.07 -10.27 -10.25
N ILE A 136 0.23 -9.26 -9.42
CA ILE A 136 1.09 -8.12 -9.80
C ILE A 136 2.48 -8.59 -10.24
N ASN A 137 3.05 -9.58 -9.57
CA ASN A 137 4.35 -10.15 -9.93
C ASN A 137 4.25 -11.33 -10.94
N SER A 138 3.05 -11.85 -11.19
CA SER A 138 2.82 -12.89 -12.19
C SER A 138 2.69 -12.35 -13.61
N ASP A 139 2.73 -11.04 -13.79
CA ASP A 139 3.03 -10.43 -15.08
C ASP A 139 4.52 -10.66 -15.45
N GLU A 140 4.96 -11.93 -15.45
CA GLU A 140 5.77 -12.37 -16.58
C GLU A 140 4.99 -11.89 -17.81
N ALA A 141 5.54 -10.88 -18.48
CA ALA A 141 4.98 -10.36 -19.72
C ALA A 141 4.51 -11.60 -20.47
N LYS A 142 3.18 -11.79 -20.58
CA LYS A 142 2.62 -12.89 -21.36
C LYS A 142 3.34 -12.76 -22.67
N GLN A 143 4.28 -13.68 -22.94
CA GLN A 143 4.85 -13.79 -24.27
C GLN A 143 3.63 -13.87 -25.17
N ASP A 144 3.31 -12.73 -25.78
CA ASP A 144 2.29 -12.76 -26.81
C ASP A 144 2.86 -13.70 -27.89
N ASP A 145 2.01 -14.50 -28.49
CA ASP A 145 2.37 -15.35 -29.61
C ASP A 145 2.70 -14.50 -30.89
N PHE A 146 3.15 -13.23 -30.66
CA PHE A 146 3.46 -12.27 -31.69
C PHE A 146 4.83 -12.63 -32.31
N ASP A 147 4.78 -13.22 -33.49
CA ASP A 147 5.98 -13.55 -34.26
C ASP A 147 6.54 -12.29 -34.89
N VAL A 148 7.53 -11.68 -34.22
CA VAL A 148 8.20 -10.45 -34.65
C VAL A 148 8.86 -10.65 -36.03
N ASP A 149 9.46 -11.80 -36.26
CA ASP A 149 10.18 -12.08 -37.54
C ASP A 149 9.18 -12.18 -38.68
N ALA A 150 8.05 -12.86 -38.49
CA ALA A 150 6.96 -12.92 -39.47
C ALA A 150 6.33 -11.55 -39.74
N GLU A 151 6.25 -10.65 -38.76
CA GLU A 151 5.74 -9.29 -38.97
C GLU A 151 6.77 -8.39 -39.68
N LEU A 152 8.08 -8.54 -39.42
CA LEU A 152 9.12 -7.79 -40.07
C LEU A 152 9.25 -8.13 -41.57
N GLU A 153 8.86 -9.35 -42.01
CA GLU A 153 8.79 -9.74 -43.42
C GLU A 153 7.63 -9.07 -44.17
N LYS A 154 6.63 -8.54 -43.46
CA LYS A 154 5.52 -7.84 -44.09
C LYS A 154 5.96 -6.47 -44.61
N PRO A 155 5.47 -6.05 -45.79
CA PRO A 155 5.80 -4.76 -46.32
C PRO A 155 5.36 -3.65 -45.35
N CYS A 156 6.31 -2.82 -44.94
CA CYS A 156 6.01 -1.68 -44.07
C CYS A 156 5.04 -0.72 -44.78
N LYS A 157 3.91 -0.45 -44.12
CA LYS A 157 2.87 0.45 -44.65
C LYS A 157 3.19 1.92 -44.42
N SER A 158 4.01 2.21 -43.40
CA SER A 158 4.39 3.56 -43.01
C SER A 158 5.78 3.93 -43.56
N LYS A 159 5.94 5.15 -44.03
CA LYS A 159 7.21 5.72 -44.47
C LYS A 159 7.57 6.91 -43.60
N THR A 160 8.86 7.20 -43.50
CA THR A 160 9.32 8.40 -42.82
C THR A 160 8.67 9.63 -43.45
N GLY A 161 8.05 10.45 -42.62
CA GLY A 161 7.27 11.62 -42.99
C GLY A 161 5.76 11.42 -43.06
N ASP A 162 5.26 10.17 -42.96
CA ASP A 162 3.81 9.91 -42.96
C ASP A 162 3.17 10.43 -41.69
N ILE A 163 2.05 11.14 -41.83
CA ILE A 163 1.24 11.67 -40.75
C ILE A 163 -0.13 10.97 -40.75
N TRP A 164 -0.49 10.41 -39.59
CA TRP A 164 -1.74 9.68 -39.40
C TRP A 164 -2.65 10.42 -38.42
N HIS A 165 -3.90 10.62 -38.78
CA HIS A 165 -4.91 11.22 -37.91
C HIS A 165 -5.83 10.14 -37.33
N LEU A 166 -5.80 9.98 -36.01
CA LEU A 166 -6.56 9.00 -35.24
C LEU A 166 -7.59 9.75 -34.37
N GLY A 167 -8.70 10.15 -34.97
CA GLY A 167 -9.67 11.02 -34.34
C GLY A 167 -9.07 12.40 -34.01
N LYS A 168 -8.93 12.72 -32.73
CA LYS A 168 -8.31 13.96 -32.27
C LYS A 168 -6.78 13.89 -32.06
N HIS A 169 -6.20 12.73 -32.26
CA HIS A 169 -4.77 12.48 -32.08
C HIS A 169 -4.05 12.46 -33.44
N THR A 170 -2.81 12.90 -33.45
CA THR A 170 -1.94 12.86 -34.63
C THR A 170 -0.66 12.13 -34.31
N VAL A 171 -0.25 11.20 -35.19
CA VAL A 171 0.98 10.43 -35.08
C VAL A 171 1.80 10.67 -36.34
N ILE A 172 3.12 10.84 -36.20
CA ILE A 172 4.05 10.97 -37.31
C ILE A 172 5.09 9.87 -37.23
N CYS A 173 5.42 9.28 -38.38
CA CYS A 173 6.57 8.40 -38.53
C CYS A 173 7.79 9.27 -38.89
N GLY A 174 8.71 9.50 -37.93
CA GLY A 174 9.84 10.41 -38.13
C GLY A 174 10.90 10.29 -37.06
N ASP A 175 12.05 10.89 -37.30
CA ASP A 175 13.13 10.97 -36.33
C ASP A 175 12.80 12.05 -35.29
N SER A 176 12.64 11.63 -34.05
CA SER A 176 12.32 12.52 -32.91
C SER A 176 13.49 13.41 -32.46
N THR A 177 14.66 13.26 -33.04
CA THR A 177 15.81 14.13 -32.77
C THR A 177 15.85 15.35 -33.73
N LEU A 178 15.04 15.33 -34.78
CA LEU A 178 15.01 16.38 -35.79
C LEU A 178 13.90 17.41 -35.53
N PRO A 179 14.22 18.71 -35.47
CA PRO A 179 13.22 19.78 -35.29
C PRO A 179 12.11 19.80 -36.35
N GLU A 180 12.43 19.36 -37.57
CA GLU A 180 11.49 19.32 -38.69
C GLU A 180 10.33 18.35 -38.43
N THR A 181 10.59 17.24 -37.73
CA THR A 181 9.55 16.28 -37.31
C THR A 181 8.53 16.93 -36.39
N TYR A 182 8.98 17.73 -35.43
CA TYR A 182 8.08 18.45 -34.53
C TYR A 182 7.31 19.56 -35.24
N THR A 183 7.95 20.26 -36.16
CA THR A 183 7.28 21.28 -36.97
C THR A 183 6.18 20.67 -37.84
N ALA A 184 6.43 19.51 -38.42
CA ALA A 184 5.44 18.78 -39.23
C ALA A 184 4.27 18.26 -38.36
N LEU A 185 4.55 17.80 -37.14
CA LEU A 185 3.53 17.23 -36.23
C LEU A 185 2.67 18.32 -35.59
N LEU A 186 3.26 19.41 -35.12
CA LEU A 186 2.63 20.41 -34.26
C LEU A 186 2.20 21.67 -35.02
N GLY A 187 2.84 21.99 -36.16
CA GLY A 187 2.65 23.29 -36.81
C GLY A 187 2.96 24.42 -35.84
N ASP A 188 2.01 25.35 -35.69
CA ASP A 188 2.09 26.47 -34.75
C ASP A 188 1.51 26.15 -33.35
N THR A 189 1.11 24.90 -33.09
CA THR A 189 0.50 24.48 -31.82
C THR A 189 1.54 24.42 -30.72
N LYS A 190 1.29 25.07 -29.59
CA LYS A 190 2.11 24.95 -28.39
C LYS A 190 1.65 23.77 -27.54
N VAL A 191 2.57 22.91 -27.13
CA VAL A 191 2.31 21.79 -26.24
C VAL A 191 2.60 22.19 -24.78
N ASN A 192 1.80 21.68 -23.86
CA ASN A 192 1.96 21.95 -22.43
C ASN A 192 2.92 20.97 -21.75
N LEU A 193 3.10 19.77 -22.34
CA LEU A 193 3.95 18.71 -21.81
C LEU A 193 4.54 17.91 -22.98
N ALA A 194 5.83 17.57 -22.91
CA ALA A 194 6.49 16.63 -23.80
C ALA A 194 7.07 15.49 -22.96
N VAL A 195 6.77 14.24 -23.35
CA VAL A 195 7.29 13.02 -22.69
C VAL A 195 8.15 12.28 -23.71
N SER A 196 9.39 11.93 -23.35
CA SER A 196 10.28 11.13 -24.19
C SER A 196 10.79 9.93 -23.41
N TYR A 197 10.85 8.76 -24.07
CA TYR A 197 11.31 7.48 -23.51
C TYR A 197 12.68 7.11 -24.10
N THR A 198 13.67 7.97 -23.96
CA THR A 198 15.02 7.75 -24.49
C THR A 198 15.76 6.58 -23.85
N HIS A 199 15.34 6.15 -22.65
CA HIS A 199 15.93 5.03 -21.91
C HIS A 199 15.53 3.66 -22.47
N LEU A 200 14.47 3.54 -23.25
CA LEU A 200 14.05 2.27 -23.87
C LEU A 200 15.03 1.78 -24.97
N ARG A 201 15.88 2.66 -25.52
CA ARG A 201 16.91 2.28 -26.48
C ARG A 201 17.96 1.30 -25.95
N ALA A 202 18.17 1.23 -24.62
CA ALA A 202 19.20 0.38 -24.03
C ALA A 202 18.82 -1.11 -24.02
N HIS A 203 17.53 -1.45 -24.15
CA HIS A 203 17.06 -2.84 -24.15
C HIS A 203 16.79 -3.42 -25.54
N GLU A 204 16.58 -2.58 -26.55
CA GLU A 204 16.31 -3.03 -27.93
C GLU A 204 17.58 -3.33 -28.73
N THR A 205 18.76 -2.92 -28.26
CA THR A 205 20.05 -3.15 -28.99
C THR A 205 20.81 -4.39 -28.55
N ALA A 206 20.24 -5.22 -27.67
CA ALA A 206 20.87 -6.47 -27.22
C ALA A 206 20.54 -7.70 -28.11
N ALA A 207 19.82 -7.51 -29.20
CA ALA A 207 19.52 -8.54 -30.19
C ALA A 207 20.17 -8.20 -31.52
N ASN A 208 21.52 -8.28 -31.58
CA ASN A 208 22.35 -8.50 -32.78
C ASN A 208 23.65 -9.15 -32.37
#